data_411fcbba538d0d901b8a94f51feeebbc
#
_entry.id   411fcbba538d0d901b8a94f51feeebbc
#
_cell.length_a   1.000
_cell.length_b   1.000
_cell.length_c   1.000
_cell.angle_alpha   90.00
_cell.angle_beta   90.00
_cell.angle_gamma   90.00
#
_symmetry.space_group_name_H-M   'P 1'
#
loop_
_entity.id
_entity.type
_entity.pdbx_description
1 polymer ?
#
loop_
_entity_poly.entity_id
_entity_poly.type
_entity_poly.pdbx_seq_one_letter_code
_entity_poly.pdbx_strand_id
1 'polypeptide(L)'
;MLKGTLKSLTLAAMLATGAVAASAADYTIRATANSNENDEDYDGLIVFKNYVESASNGAIEVELFIGTQLCSKGAECLQGVADGSIDVYISTSGGAAGIFPYVQVLDLPYLMADDRVAEHVLSGDFTRTVRKMALKD
;
A
#
# COMPACT_ATOMS: atom_id res chain seq x y z
N MET A 1 -22.90 77.06 -2.45
CA MET A 1 -22.63 76.14 -1.37
C MET A 1 -23.35 74.82 -1.65
N LEU A 2 -22.72 73.89 -2.26
CA LEU A 2 -23.28 72.56 -2.53
C LEU A 2 -22.32 71.49 -2.00
N LYS A 3 -22.72 70.85 -0.93
CA LYS A 3 -21.98 69.76 -0.32
C LYS A 3 -22.34 68.47 -1.06
N GLY A 4 -21.44 68.01 -1.92
CA GLY A 4 -21.53 66.69 -2.57
C GLY A 4 -21.07 65.60 -1.59
N THR A 5 -21.99 64.79 -1.16
CA THR A 5 -21.70 63.58 -0.39
C THR A 5 -21.26 62.49 -1.33
N LEU A 6 -19.98 62.17 -1.33
CA LEU A 6 -19.39 61.04 -2.05
C LEU A 6 -19.78 59.76 -1.33
N LYS A 7 -20.70 59.03 -1.88
CA LYS A 7 -21.03 57.65 -1.39
C LYS A 7 -19.97 56.69 -1.84
N SER A 8 -19.14 56.28 -0.90
CA SER A 8 -18.17 55.20 -1.09
C SER A 8 -18.93 53.89 -1.28
N LEU A 9 -18.95 53.39 -2.50
CA LEU A 9 -19.45 52.05 -2.80
C LEU A 9 -18.32 51.07 -2.51
N THR A 10 -18.30 50.51 -1.30
CA THR A 10 -17.39 49.41 -0.95
C THR A 10 -17.88 48.14 -1.61
N LEU A 11 -17.22 47.76 -2.71
CA LEU A 11 -17.39 46.50 -3.37
C LEU A 11 -16.74 45.42 -2.53
N ALA A 12 -17.52 44.77 -1.66
CA ALA A 12 -17.10 43.59 -0.94
C ALA A 12 -17.04 42.42 -1.93
N ALA A 13 -15.87 42.17 -2.51
CA ALA A 13 -15.59 40.94 -3.26
C ALA A 13 -15.59 39.78 -2.26
N MET A 14 -16.71 39.05 -2.19
CA MET A 14 -16.74 37.73 -1.52
C MET A 14 -15.87 36.78 -2.34
N LEU A 15 -14.62 36.57 -1.91
CA LEU A 15 -13.85 35.40 -2.27
C LEU A 15 -14.53 34.18 -1.61
N ALA A 16 -15.43 33.57 -2.32
CA ALA A 16 -15.87 32.22 -2.03
C ALA A 16 -14.69 31.28 -2.31
N THR A 17 -13.77 31.18 -1.36
CA THR A 17 -12.81 30.07 -1.33
C THR A 17 -13.63 28.82 -1.10
N GLY A 18 -13.92 28.10 -2.18
CA GLY A 18 -14.44 26.73 -2.08
C GLY A 18 -13.43 25.93 -1.30
N ALA A 19 -13.66 25.77 0.00
CA ALA A 19 -12.98 24.76 0.79
C ALA A 19 -13.38 23.42 0.14
N VAL A 20 -12.48 22.83 -0.64
CA VAL A 20 -12.55 21.44 -0.98
C VAL A 20 -12.40 20.74 0.36
N ALA A 21 -13.51 20.29 0.94
CA ALA A 21 -13.50 19.45 2.09
C ALA A 21 -12.70 18.20 1.68
N ALA A 22 -11.46 18.08 2.16
CA ALA A 22 -10.75 16.84 2.09
C ALA A 22 -11.63 15.84 2.86
N SER A 23 -12.33 14.97 2.15
CA SER A 23 -13.03 13.86 2.77
C SER A 23 -11.96 13.02 3.44
N ALA A 24 -12.04 12.84 4.75
CA ALA A 24 -11.24 11.84 5.40
C ALA A 24 -11.57 10.49 4.76
N ALA A 25 -10.56 9.66 4.53
CA ALA A 25 -10.78 8.32 4.02
C ALA A 25 -11.67 7.52 4.98
N ASP A 26 -12.57 6.72 4.43
CA ASP A 26 -13.47 5.87 5.21
C ASP A 26 -12.71 4.68 5.83
N TYR A 27 -11.63 4.27 5.18
CA TYR A 27 -10.80 3.13 5.58
C TYR A 27 -9.31 3.46 5.42
N THR A 28 -8.49 2.91 6.33
CA THR A 28 -7.03 3.01 6.26
C THR A 28 -6.44 1.61 6.17
N ILE A 29 -5.54 1.40 5.20
CA ILE A 29 -4.74 0.19 5.05
C ILE A 29 -3.32 0.49 5.56
N ARG A 30 -2.85 -0.28 6.54
CA ARG A 30 -1.47 -0.23 7.02
C ARG A 30 -0.65 -1.25 6.26
N ALA A 31 0.20 -0.77 5.36
CA ALA A 31 1.04 -1.59 4.51
C ALA A 31 2.51 -1.45 4.91
N THR A 32 3.23 -2.57 5.02
CA THR A 32 4.62 -2.59 5.48
C THR A 32 5.51 -3.54 4.69
N ALA A 33 6.80 -3.23 4.71
CA ALA A 33 7.90 -4.10 4.30
C ALA A 33 9.07 -3.89 5.25
N ASN A 34 9.91 -4.91 5.47
CA ASN A 34 11.13 -4.79 6.28
C ASN A 34 12.32 -4.19 5.51
N SER A 35 12.12 -3.84 4.26
CA SER A 35 13.07 -3.18 3.36
C SER A 35 13.22 -1.69 3.69
N ASN A 36 14.03 -0.99 2.92
CA ASN A 36 14.20 0.45 2.99
C ASN A 36 13.64 1.12 1.71
N GLU A 37 13.63 2.45 1.68
CA GLU A 37 13.05 3.23 0.58
C GLU A 37 13.80 3.08 -0.77
N ASN A 38 14.95 2.41 -0.80
CA ASN A 38 15.71 2.16 -2.03
C ASN A 38 15.50 0.72 -2.57
N ASP A 39 14.66 -0.06 -1.93
CA ASP A 39 14.39 -1.45 -2.31
C ASP A 39 13.11 -1.56 -3.16
N GLU A 40 13.03 -2.59 -3.99
CA GLU A 40 11.90 -2.85 -4.91
C GLU A 40 10.58 -3.05 -4.16
N ASP A 41 10.63 -3.52 -2.93
CA ASP A 41 9.46 -3.70 -2.06
C ASP A 41 8.75 -2.36 -1.80
N TYR A 42 9.54 -1.29 -1.60
CA TYR A 42 9.00 0.05 -1.42
C TYR A 42 8.32 0.56 -2.68
N ASP A 43 8.96 0.40 -3.85
CA ASP A 43 8.37 0.76 -5.13
C ASP A 43 7.06 0.00 -5.37
N GLY A 44 7.02 -1.29 -5.03
CA GLY A 44 5.81 -2.11 -5.08
C GLY A 44 4.68 -1.57 -4.19
N LEU A 45 5.02 -1.14 -2.98
CA LEU A 45 4.05 -0.54 -2.05
C LEU A 45 3.55 0.83 -2.54
N ILE A 46 4.39 1.64 -3.15
CA ILE A 46 3.99 2.92 -3.78
C ILE A 46 2.99 2.68 -4.91
N VAL A 47 3.25 1.70 -5.78
CA VAL A 47 2.32 1.32 -6.86
C VAL A 47 1.00 0.85 -6.28
N PHE A 48 1.03 -0.01 -5.28
CA PHE A 48 -0.16 -0.49 -4.57
C PHE A 48 -0.97 0.66 -3.97
N LYS A 49 -0.31 1.55 -3.21
CA LYS A 49 -0.93 2.75 -2.62
C LYS A 49 -1.65 3.58 -3.67
N ASN A 50 -0.93 4.00 -4.70
CA ASN A 50 -1.46 4.85 -5.75
C ASN A 50 -2.66 4.21 -6.47
N TYR A 51 -2.60 2.91 -6.71
CA TYR A 51 -3.69 2.16 -7.33
C TYR A 51 -4.93 2.12 -6.44
N VAL A 52 -4.78 1.75 -5.17
CA VAL A 52 -5.91 1.62 -4.22
C VAL A 52 -6.57 2.96 -3.96
N GLU A 53 -5.80 4.00 -3.69
CA GLU A 53 -6.32 5.34 -3.43
C GLU A 53 -7.03 5.92 -4.65
N SER A 54 -6.48 5.72 -5.85
CA SER A 54 -7.10 6.14 -7.10
C SER A 54 -8.36 5.34 -7.41
N ALA A 55 -8.33 4.02 -7.29
CA ALA A 55 -9.46 3.14 -7.59
C ALA A 55 -10.64 3.34 -6.62
N SER A 56 -10.34 3.70 -5.37
CA SER A 56 -11.36 4.01 -4.35
C SER A 56 -11.86 5.46 -4.38
N ASN A 57 -11.34 6.31 -5.29
CA ASN A 57 -11.57 7.75 -5.30
C ASN A 57 -11.28 8.42 -3.94
N GLY A 58 -10.26 7.94 -3.23
CA GLY A 58 -9.83 8.45 -1.93
C GLY A 58 -10.64 7.94 -0.73
N ALA A 59 -11.57 7.00 -0.93
CA ALA A 59 -12.30 6.37 0.17
C ALA A 59 -11.40 5.44 1.01
N ILE A 60 -10.29 4.97 0.45
CA ILE A 60 -9.30 4.15 1.12
C ILE A 60 -7.97 4.90 1.10
N GLU A 61 -7.38 5.13 2.25
CA GLU A 61 -6.02 5.64 2.42
C GLU A 61 -5.06 4.48 2.67
N VAL A 62 -3.86 4.53 2.09
CA VAL A 62 -2.81 3.53 2.35
C VAL A 62 -1.64 4.20 3.06
N GLU A 63 -1.42 3.84 4.30
CA GLU A 63 -0.26 4.25 5.08
C GLU A 63 0.88 3.26 4.89
N LEU A 64 2.07 3.77 4.54
CA LEU A 64 3.26 2.96 4.32
C LEU A 64 4.20 3.03 5.52
N PHE A 65 4.58 1.87 6.02
CA PHE A 65 5.50 1.71 7.15
C PHE A 65 6.69 0.87 6.68
N ILE A 66 7.87 1.46 6.59
CA ILE A 66 9.06 0.83 6.02
C ILE A 66 10.09 0.51 7.09
N GLY A 67 10.83 -0.57 6.88
CA GLY A 67 11.82 -1.06 7.84
C GLY A 67 11.15 -1.71 9.05
N THR A 68 11.54 -1.29 10.25
CA THR A 68 11.07 -1.91 11.50
C THR A 68 9.99 -1.11 12.23
N GLN A 69 9.21 -0.30 11.52
CA GLN A 69 8.23 0.60 12.15
C GLN A 69 7.04 -0.15 12.76
N LEU A 70 6.52 -1.19 12.10
CA LEU A 70 5.41 -2.00 12.61
C LEU A 70 5.87 -3.34 13.19
N CYS A 71 6.92 -3.92 12.61
CA CYS A 71 7.43 -5.24 12.97
C CYS A 71 8.88 -5.38 12.54
N SER A 72 9.67 -6.18 13.25
CA SER A 72 11.12 -6.28 13.01
C SER A 72 11.56 -7.57 12.33
N LYS A 73 10.71 -8.59 12.33
CA LYS A 73 10.99 -9.91 11.72
C LYS A 73 9.82 -10.38 10.88
N GLY A 74 10.11 -11.10 9.79
CA GLY A 74 9.08 -11.62 8.89
C GLY A 74 7.97 -12.39 9.60
N ALA A 75 8.31 -13.26 10.55
CA ALA A 75 7.32 -14.02 11.32
C ALA A 75 6.43 -13.11 12.19
N GLU A 76 6.98 -12.05 12.78
CA GLU A 76 6.23 -11.05 13.56
C GLU A 76 5.27 -10.27 12.65
N CYS A 77 5.75 -9.84 11.48
CA CYS A 77 4.93 -9.12 10.51
C CYS A 77 3.78 -9.98 9.98
N LEU A 78 4.04 -11.25 9.66
CA LEU A 78 3.01 -12.19 9.23
C LEU A 78 2.00 -12.49 10.33
N GLN A 79 2.44 -12.58 11.60
CA GLN A 79 1.54 -12.68 12.72
C GLN A 79 0.67 -11.42 12.86
N GLY A 80 1.25 -10.23 12.64
CA GLY A 80 0.51 -8.97 12.60
C GLY A 80 -0.55 -8.92 11.49
N VAL A 81 -0.28 -9.55 10.34
CA VAL A 81 -1.31 -9.71 9.29
C VAL A 81 -2.39 -10.69 9.73
N ALA A 82 -2.02 -11.79 10.38
CA ALA A 82 -2.98 -12.80 10.85
C ALA A 82 -3.92 -12.27 11.93
N ASP A 83 -3.45 -11.38 12.81
CA ASP A 83 -4.26 -10.79 13.90
C ASP A 83 -4.91 -9.45 13.50
N GLY A 84 -4.64 -8.95 12.29
CA GLY A 84 -5.23 -7.71 11.76
C GLY A 84 -4.59 -6.42 12.28
N SER A 85 -3.44 -6.49 12.96
CA SER A 85 -2.66 -5.29 13.33
C SER A 85 -1.89 -4.69 12.16
N ILE A 86 -1.67 -5.47 11.11
CA ILE A 86 -1.10 -5.08 9.80
C ILE A 86 -2.07 -5.56 8.72
N ASP A 87 -2.34 -4.72 7.73
CA ASP A 87 -3.29 -5.07 6.68
C ASP A 87 -2.59 -5.67 5.43
N VAL A 88 -1.38 -5.20 5.13
CA VAL A 88 -0.57 -5.67 4.00
C VAL A 88 0.89 -5.76 4.41
N TYR A 89 1.53 -6.89 4.10
CA TYR A 89 2.96 -7.09 4.29
C TYR A 89 3.60 -7.70 3.04
N ILE A 90 4.63 -7.05 2.51
CA ILE A 90 5.49 -7.65 1.47
C ILE A 90 6.58 -8.46 2.18
N SER A 91 6.61 -9.77 1.89
CA SER A 91 7.56 -10.71 2.45
C SER A 91 8.36 -11.41 1.35
N THR A 92 9.61 -11.74 1.66
CA THR A 92 10.35 -12.73 0.87
C THR A 92 9.79 -14.14 1.13
N SER A 93 10.04 -15.08 0.21
CA SER A 93 9.73 -16.50 0.38
C SER A 93 10.34 -17.06 1.68
N GLY A 94 11.61 -16.76 1.96
CA GLY A 94 12.28 -17.15 3.20
C GLY A 94 11.64 -16.54 4.45
N GLY A 95 11.16 -15.30 4.39
CA GLY A 95 10.43 -14.65 5.48
C GLY A 95 9.09 -15.31 5.79
N ALA A 96 8.39 -15.79 4.75
CA ALA A 96 7.09 -16.46 4.87
C ALA A 96 7.20 -17.94 5.28
N ALA A 97 8.36 -18.56 5.13
CA ALA A 97 8.57 -20.01 5.29
C ALA A 97 8.25 -20.54 6.69
N GLY A 98 8.38 -19.72 7.72
CA GLY A 98 8.05 -20.11 9.10
C GLY A 98 6.55 -20.33 9.35
N ILE A 99 5.68 -19.70 8.56
CA ILE A 99 4.23 -19.84 8.64
C ILE A 99 3.70 -20.68 7.48
N PHE A 100 4.26 -20.50 6.28
CA PHE A 100 3.87 -21.21 5.08
C PHE A 100 5.09 -21.83 4.37
N PRO A 101 5.53 -23.05 4.80
CA PRO A 101 6.80 -23.63 4.32
C PRO A 101 6.83 -23.95 2.83
N TYR A 102 5.69 -24.11 2.18
CA TYR A 102 5.63 -24.46 0.75
C TYR A 102 6.25 -23.40 -0.18
N VAL A 103 6.33 -22.13 0.26
CA VAL A 103 6.97 -21.07 -0.53
C VAL A 103 8.49 -21.24 -0.64
N GLN A 104 9.12 -22.04 0.23
CA GLN A 104 10.57 -22.32 0.17
C GLN A 104 11.01 -22.99 -1.13
N VAL A 105 10.10 -23.59 -1.88
CA VAL A 105 10.42 -24.10 -3.21
C VAL A 105 10.95 -23.02 -4.14
N LEU A 106 10.55 -21.77 -3.94
CA LEU A 106 11.01 -20.62 -4.72
C LEU A 106 12.46 -20.22 -4.39
N ASP A 107 12.99 -20.64 -3.25
CA ASP A 107 14.37 -20.36 -2.82
C ASP A 107 15.37 -21.38 -3.39
N LEU A 108 14.90 -22.40 -4.13
CA LEU A 108 15.79 -23.39 -4.74
C LEU A 108 16.65 -22.72 -5.83
N PRO A 109 17.98 -22.87 -5.76
CA PRO A 109 18.87 -22.30 -6.76
C PRO A 109 18.56 -22.93 -8.14
N TYR A 110 18.64 -22.09 -9.17
CA TYR A 110 18.43 -22.50 -10.58
C TYR A 110 17.03 -23.05 -10.89
N LEU A 111 16.04 -22.83 -10.04
CA LEU A 111 14.66 -23.28 -10.28
C LEU A 111 14.07 -22.63 -11.54
N MET A 112 14.37 -21.35 -11.74
CA MET A 112 13.96 -20.58 -12.91
C MET A 112 15.15 -20.37 -13.84
N ALA A 113 15.03 -20.71 -15.12
CA ALA A 113 16.12 -20.58 -16.07
C ALA A 113 16.45 -19.13 -16.43
N ASP A 114 15.44 -18.28 -16.48
CA ASP A 114 15.54 -16.84 -16.75
C ASP A 114 14.27 -16.10 -16.25
N ASP A 115 14.27 -14.78 -16.36
CA ASP A 115 13.18 -13.91 -15.88
C ASP A 115 11.84 -14.20 -16.59
N ARG A 116 11.85 -14.58 -17.87
CA ARG A 116 10.62 -14.92 -18.61
C ARG A 116 9.98 -16.20 -18.10
N VAL A 117 10.81 -17.18 -17.74
CA VAL A 117 10.33 -18.42 -17.10
C VAL A 117 9.77 -18.10 -15.74
N ALA A 118 10.46 -17.28 -14.96
CA ALA A 118 9.98 -16.83 -13.65
C ALA A 118 8.63 -16.10 -13.76
N GLU A 119 8.51 -15.13 -14.66
CA GLU A 119 7.26 -14.41 -14.91
C GLU A 119 6.12 -15.36 -15.31
N HIS A 120 6.37 -16.28 -16.24
CA HIS A 120 5.37 -17.26 -16.68
C HIS A 120 4.89 -18.15 -15.54
N VAL A 121 5.79 -18.66 -14.72
CA VAL A 121 5.47 -19.54 -13.58
C VAL A 121 4.72 -18.76 -12.50
N LEU A 122 5.24 -17.60 -12.13
CA LEU A 122 4.68 -16.78 -11.03
C LEU A 122 3.35 -16.11 -11.39
N SER A 123 3.09 -15.84 -12.67
CA SER A 123 1.78 -15.32 -13.14
C SER A 123 0.77 -16.45 -13.44
N GLY A 124 1.19 -17.71 -13.40
CA GLY A 124 0.44 -18.86 -13.84
C GLY A 124 -0.30 -19.66 -12.77
N ASP A 125 -0.53 -20.94 -13.07
CA ASP A 125 -1.26 -21.90 -12.21
C ASP A 125 -0.52 -22.22 -10.91
N PHE A 126 0.81 -22.12 -10.92
CA PHE A 126 1.63 -22.33 -9.73
C PHE A 126 1.20 -21.37 -8.61
N THR A 127 1.21 -20.07 -8.88
CA THR A 127 0.83 -19.05 -7.88
C THR A 127 -0.62 -19.20 -7.44
N ARG A 128 -1.54 -19.56 -8.36
CA ARG A 128 -2.93 -19.86 -8.00
C ARG A 128 -3.05 -21.05 -7.05
N THR A 129 -2.22 -22.07 -7.26
CA THR A 129 -2.20 -23.26 -6.41
C THR A 129 -1.63 -22.95 -5.03
N VAL A 130 -0.48 -22.28 -4.96
CA VAL A 130 0.17 -21.85 -3.71
C VAL A 130 -0.79 -20.98 -2.89
N ARG A 131 -1.47 -20.02 -3.53
CA ARG A 131 -2.47 -19.18 -2.87
C ARG A 131 -3.64 -19.98 -2.28
N LYS A 132 -4.14 -21.00 -3.00
CA LYS A 132 -5.20 -21.87 -2.47
C LYS A 132 -4.75 -22.71 -1.29
N MET A 133 -3.48 -23.09 -1.24
CA MET A 133 -2.90 -23.82 -0.12
C MET A 133 -2.79 -22.92 1.10
N ALA A 134 -2.27 -21.70 0.94
CA ALA A 134 -2.14 -20.72 2.01
C ALA A 134 -3.47 -20.29 2.65
N LEU A 135 -4.58 -20.41 1.91
CA LEU A 135 -5.92 -20.07 2.43
C LEU A 135 -6.60 -21.23 3.22
N LYS A 136 -5.95 -22.40 3.29
CA LYS A 136 -6.50 -23.58 3.99
C LYS A 136 -5.86 -23.83 5.34
N ASP A 137 -4.67 -23.30 5.53
CA ASP A 137 -3.89 -23.41 6.77
C ASP A 137 -4.14 -22.20 7.67
#